data_894ab0ef688c6da1d3d4058f457d6882
#
_entry.id   894ab0ef688c6da1d3d4058f457d6882
#
_cell.length_a   1.000
_cell.length_b   1.000
_cell.length_c   1.000
_cell.angle_alpha   90.00
_cell.angle_beta   90.00
_cell.angle_gamma   90.00
#
_symmetry.space_group_name_H-M   'P 1'
#
loop_
_entity.id
_entity.type
_entity.pdbx_description
1 polymer ?
#
loop_
_entity_poly.entity_id
_entity_poly.type
_entity_poly.pdbx_seq_one_letter_code
_entity_poly.pdbx_strand_id
1 'polypeptide(L)'
;EGNTGPEGHAYSRPPQVEGEATNRAIMIADMAGVPLYVVHVSCEDSHEAIRRARQQGKRVWGEPLIQHLTLDESEYFHPDWDHAARRVMSPPFRNKQHQASLWAGLQSGSLSCVATDHCAFTTEQKRFGLGNFAKIPNGTGGLEDRMPMLWTHGVGTGRLTPNEFVAVTSTNIA
;
A
#
# COMPACT_ATOMS: atom_id res chain seq x y z
N GLU A 1 -8.07 11.13 -20.06
CA GLU A 1 -8.31 11.17 -21.51
C GLU A 1 -7.03 11.60 -22.20
N GLY A 2 -6.49 10.78 -23.11
CA GLY A 2 -5.20 11.02 -23.76
C GLY A 2 -3.96 10.69 -22.92
N ASN A 3 -4.12 10.34 -21.66
CA ASN A 3 -3.03 9.96 -20.79
C ASN A 3 -2.71 8.47 -20.99
N THR A 4 -1.57 8.15 -21.57
CA THR A 4 -1.16 6.78 -21.88
C THR A 4 0.09 6.33 -21.11
N GLY A 5 0.70 7.24 -20.36
CA GLY A 5 1.88 7.00 -19.55
C GLY A 5 1.61 6.34 -18.20
N PRO A 6 2.65 5.96 -17.44
CA PRO A 6 2.53 5.33 -16.14
C PRO A 6 1.64 6.08 -15.13
N GLU A 7 1.60 7.41 -15.20
CA GLU A 7 0.76 8.27 -14.36
C GLU A 7 -0.74 8.01 -14.55
N GLY A 8 -1.15 7.56 -15.74
CA GLY A 8 -2.53 7.16 -16.04
C GLY A 8 -3.00 6.00 -15.14
N HIS A 9 -2.07 5.16 -14.68
CA HIS A 9 -2.37 4.09 -13.75
C HIS A 9 -2.89 4.62 -12.40
N ALA A 10 -2.23 5.65 -11.84
CA ALA A 10 -2.65 6.27 -10.58
C ALA A 10 -3.98 7.01 -10.74
N TYR A 11 -4.14 7.81 -11.78
CA TYR A 11 -5.37 8.56 -12.05
C TYR A 11 -6.60 7.66 -12.25
N SER A 12 -6.42 6.48 -12.83
CA SER A 12 -7.53 5.54 -13.05
C SER A 12 -7.99 4.80 -11.80
N ARG A 13 -7.25 4.90 -10.69
CA ARG A 13 -7.50 4.21 -9.42
C ARG A 13 -7.39 5.14 -8.22
N PRO A 14 -8.29 6.12 -8.08
CA PRO A 14 -8.22 7.11 -6.99
C PRO A 14 -8.40 6.45 -5.61
N PRO A 15 -7.90 7.07 -4.52
CA PRO A 15 -7.98 6.54 -3.16
C PRO A 15 -9.40 6.19 -2.71
N GLN A 16 -10.39 6.97 -3.13
CA GLN A 16 -11.81 6.78 -2.78
C GLN A 16 -12.35 5.42 -3.23
N VAL A 17 -11.86 4.89 -4.36
CA VAL A 17 -12.26 3.56 -4.85
C VAL A 17 -11.77 2.47 -3.91
N GLU A 18 -10.54 2.58 -3.42
CA GLU A 18 -9.99 1.64 -2.43
C GLU A 18 -10.72 1.74 -1.09
N GLY A 19 -10.98 2.96 -0.61
CA GLY A 19 -11.73 3.19 0.62
C GLY A 19 -13.15 2.63 0.56
N GLU A 20 -13.85 2.82 -0.56
CA GLU A 20 -15.19 2.24 -0.80
C GLU A 20 -15.13 0.71 -0.77
N ALA A 21 -14.22 0.11 -1.53
CA ALA A 21 -14.08 -1.33 -1.62
C ALA A 21 -13.74 -1.95 -0.25
N THR A 22 -12.84 -1.32 0.51
CA THR A 22 -12.49 -1.74 1.87
C THR A 22 -13.69 -1.68 2.80
N ASN A 23 -14.42 -0.56 2.82
CA ASN A 23 -15.62 -0.42 3.66
C ASN A 23 -16.69 -1.45 3.28
N ARG A 24 -16.93 -1.69 2.00
CA ARG A 24 -17.88 -2.69 1.52
C ARG A 24 -17.48 -4.10 1.94
N ALA A 25 -16.21 -4.46 1.79
CA ALA A 25 -15.69 -5.77 2.23
C ALA A 25 -15.88 -5.97 3.73
N ILE A 26 -15.61 -4.94 4.55
CA ILE A 26 -15.83 -4.95 6.00
C ILE A 26 -17.30 -5.21 6.34
N MET A 27 -18.22 -4.52 5.67
CA MET A 27 -19.66 -4.70 5.91
C MET A 27 -20.14 -6.10 5.56
N ILE A 28 -19.66 -6.65 4.44
CA ILE A 28 -20.01 -8.02 4.00
C ILE A 28 -19.46 -9.05 4.97
N ALA A 29 -18.20 -8.93 5.39
CA ALA A 29 -17.56 -9.84 6.34
C ALA A 29 -18.27 -9.82 7.70
N ASP A 30 -18.64 -8.63 8.18
CA ASP A 30 -19.36 -8.45 9.42
C ASP A 30 -20.75 -9.13 9.38
N MET A 31 -21.51 -8.93 8.30
CA MET A 31 -22.80 -9.62 8.07
C MET A 31 -22.67 -11.14 8.00
N ALA A 32 -21.57 -11.62 7.40
CA ALA A 32 -21.27 -13.05 7.30
C ALA A 32 -20.70 -13.64 8.60
N GLY A 33 -20.34 -12.82 9.57
CA GLY A 33 -19.74 -13.25 10.84
C GLY A 33 -18.31 -13.79 10.71
N VAL A 34 -17.57 -13.42 9.65
CA VAL A 34 -16.22 -13.90 9.35
C VAL A 34 -15.17 -12.81 9.58
N PRO A 35 -13.92 -13.17 9.96
CA PRO A 35 -12.82 -12.21 10.00
C PRO A 35 -12.43 -11.74 8.61
N LEU A 36 -11.89 -10.51 8.53
CA LEU A 36 -11.39 -9.92 7.29
C LEU A 36 -9.96 -9.45 7.47
N TYR A 37 -9.10 -9.79 6.52
CA TYR A 37 -7.76 -9.25 6.39
C TYR A 37 -7.66 -8.43 5.10
N VAL A 38 -7.36 -7.15 5.22
CA VAL A 38 -7.23 -6.21 4.10
C VAL A 38 -5.75 -6.07 3.75
N VAL A 39 -5.35 -6.61 2.61
CA VAL A 39 -3.98 -6.54 2.10
C VAL A 39 -3.67 -5.17 1.48
N HIS A 40 -2.40 -4.81 1.38
CA HIS A 40 -1.88 -3.65 0.64
C HIS A 40 -2.67 -2.34 0.80
N VAL A 41 -3.03 -1.98 2.03
CA VAL A 41 -3.68 -0.69 2.36
C VAL A 41 -2.78 0.45 1.92
N SER A 42 -3.22 1.26 0.95
CA SER A 42 -2.39 2.29 0.34
C SER A 42 -2.79 3.72 0.68
N CYS A 43 -3.96 3.94 1.26
CA CYS A 43 -4.52 5.28 1.46
C CYS A 43 -5.24 5.46 2.81
N GLU A 44 -5.42 6.73 3.19
CA GLU A 44 -6.14 7.14 4.39
C GLU A 44 -7.57 6.64 4.41
N ASP A 45 -8.28 6.71 3.26
CA ASP A 45 -9.69 6.29 3.14
C ASP A 45 -9.88 4.83 3.55
N SER A 46 -8.99 3.95 3.10
CA SER A 46 -9.00 2.53 3.44
C SER A 46 -8.61 2.29 4.89
N HIS A 47 -7.54 2.96 5.37
CA HIS A 47 -7.12 2.88 6.78
C HIS A 47 -8.24 3.36 7.72
N GLU A 48 -8.92 4.45 7.42
CA GLU A 48 -10.01 4.98 8.25
C GLU A 48 -11.19 4.00 8.34
N ALA A 49 -11.54 3.31 7.26
CA ALA A 49 -12.55 2.27 7.27
C ALA A 49 -12.16 1.11 8.22
N ILE A 50 -10.90 0.66 8.17
CA ILE A 50 -10.36 -0.38 9.05
C ILE A 50 -10.39 0.10 10.50
N ARG A 51 -9.88 1.30 10.77
CA ARG A 51 -9.81 1.90 12.12
C ARG A 51 -11.19 1.94 12.78
N ARG A 52 -12.20 2.47 12.06
CA ARG A 52 -13.60 2.52 12.55
C ARG A 52 -14.15 1.13 12.86
N ALA A 53 -13.93 0.16 11.98
CA ALA A 53 -14.39 -1.20 12.17
C ALA A 53 -13.78 -1.84 13.42
N ARG A 54 -12.47 -1.68 13.63
CA ARG A 54 -11.78 -2.18 14.83
C ARG A 54 -12.28 -1.52 16.12
N GLN A 55 -12.54 -0.20 16.09
CA GLN A 55 -13.16 0.50 17.25
C GLN A 55 -14.56 -0.01 17.59
N GLN A 56 -15.28 -0.55 16.61
CA GLN A 56 -16.58 -1.20 16.79
C GLN A 56 -16.45 -2.68 17.25
N GLY A 57 -15.23 -3.16 17.48
CA GLY A 57 -14.98 -4.55 17.91
C GLY A 57 -15.06 -5.58 16.78
N LYS A 58 -15.09 -5.14 15.50
CA LYS A 58 -15.11 -6.06 14.35
C LYS A 58 -13.75 -6.72 14.16
N ARG A 59 -13.75 -7.95 13.69
CA ARG A 59 -12.53 -8.74 13.45
C ARG A 59 -11.91 -8.38 12.09
N VAL A 60 -11.25 -7.21 12.03
CA VAL A 60 -10.64 -6.68 10.82
C VAL A 60 -9.17 -6.38 11.08
N TRP A 61 -8.31 -6.80 10.18
CA TRP A 61 -6.88 -6.50 10.14
C TRP A 61 -6.52 -5.85 8.81
N GLY A 62 -5.42 -5.14 8.76
CA GLY A 62 -4.92 -4.53 7.55
C GLY A 62 -3.42 -4.39 7.57
N GLU A 63 -2.82 -4.42 6.38
CA GLU A 63 -1.38 -4.23 6.19
C GLU A 63 -1.08 -3.22 5.09
N PRO A 64 -0.28 -2.18 5.35
CA PRO A 64 0.34 -1.39 4.29
C PRO A 64 1.58 -2.12 3.75
N LEU A 65 1.99 -1.74 2.55
CA LEU A 65 3.26 -2.18 1.99
C LEU A 65 4.37 -1.17 2.31
N ILE A 66 5.61 -1.65 2.41
CA ILE A 66 6.77 -0.78 2.61
C ILE A 66 6.87 0.30 1.52
N GLN A 67 6.48 -0.04 0.29
CA GLN A 67 6.48 0.89 -0.84
C GLN A 67 5.49 2.05 -0.61
N HIS A 68 4.27 1.77 -0.12
CA HIS A 68 3.27 2.81 0.19
C HIS A 68 3.66 3.70 1.37
N LEU A 69 4.49 3.19 2.28
CA LEU A 69 5.02 3.96 3.41
C LEU A 69 6.16 4.91 3.04
N THR A 70 6.87 4.66 1.92
CA THR A 70 8.13 5.33 1.60
C THR A 70 8.17 6.02 0.24
N LEU A 71 7.38 5.56 -0.72
CA LEU A 71 7.27 6.12 -2.07
C LEU A 71 5.89 6.77 -2.26
N ASP A 72 5.80 7.73 -3.17
CA ASP A 72 4.56 8.44 -3.48
C ASP A 72 4.31 8.55 -4.98
N GLU A 73 3.17 9.10 -5.37
CA GLU A 73 2.75 9.19 -6.77
C GLU A 73 3.68 10.01 -7.67
N SER A 74 4.60 10.82 -7.10
CA SER A 74 5.58 11.59 -7.88
C SER A 74 6.50 10.68 -8.71
N GLU A 75 6.68 9.43 -8.28
CA GLU A 75 7.45 8.43 -9.02
C GLU A 75 6.92 8.16 -10.43
N TYR A 76 5.60 8.33 -10.65
CA TYR A 76 4.97 8.13 -11.96
C TYR A 76 5.22 9.27 -12.95
N PHE A 77 5.64 10.43 -12.46
CA PHE A 77 5.93 11.62 -13.28
C PHE A 77 7.43 11.76 -13.62
N HIS A 78 8.21 10.75 -13.31
CA HIS A 78 9.64 10.74 -13.65
C HIS A 78 9.82 10.82 -15.18
N PRO A 79 10.75 11.65 -15.69
CA PRO A 79 10.95 11.83 -17.14
C PRO A 79 11.43 10.56 -17.86
N ASP A 80 12.14 9.68 -17.15
CA ASP A 80 12.47 8.35 -17.66
C ASP A 80 11.26 7.42 -17.50
N TRP A 81 10.69 7.02 -18.64
CA TRP A 81 9.53 6.12 -18.68
C TRP A 81 9.81 4.78 -18.00
N ASP A 82 10.99 4.22 -18.16
CA ASP A 82 11.36 2.94 -17.54
C ASP A 82 11.40 3.05 -16.01
N HIS A 83 11.87 4.20 -15.50
CA HIS A 83 11.80 4.47 -14.05
C HIS A 83 10.35 4.47 -13.56
N ALA A 84 9.50 5.26 -14.19
CA ALA A 84 8.10 5.37 -13.82
C ALA A 84 7.33 4.02 -13.95
N ALA A 85 7.55 3.30 -15.06
CA ALA A 85 6.91 2.02 -15.30
C ALA A 85 7.30 0.95 -14.27
N ARG A 86 8.55 0.95 -13.81
CA ARG A 86 9.01 0.03 -12.75
C ARG A 86 8.29 0.24 -11.42
N ARG A 87 7.65 1.40 -11.21
CA ARG A 87 6.87 1.75 -10.01
C ARG A 87 5.39 1.37 -10.11
N VAL A 88 4.93 0.94 -11.31
CA VAL A 88 3.53 0.55 -11.52
C VAL A 88 3.22 -0.74 -10.77
N MET A 89 2.31 -0.65 -9.80
CA MET A 89 1.77 -1.75 -8.99
C MET A 89 0.32 -1.43 -8.59
N SER A 90 -0.42 -2.39 -8.08
CA SER A 90 -1.79 -2.20 -7.58
C SER A 90 -1.88 -2.60 -6.11
N PRO A 91 -2.42 -1.72 -5.25
CA PRO A 91 -2.83 -0.33 -5.52
C PRO A 91 -1.65 0.55 -5.92
N PRO A 92 -1.87 1.65 -6.67
CA PRO A 92 -0.80 2.58 -7.03
C PRO A 92 -0.29 3.34 -5.81
N PHE A 93 0.91 3.91 -5.92
CA PHE A 93 1.39 4.90 -4.96
C PHE A 93 0.43 6.09 -4.94
N ARG A 94 0.26 6.64 -3.76
CA ARG A 94 -0.67 7.74 -3.47
C ARG A 94 0.08 9.05 -3.24
N ASN A 95 -0.67 10.13 -3.18
CA ASN A 95 -0.13 11.40 -2.70
C ASN A 95 0.53 11.19 -1.32
N LYS A 96 1.64 11.86 -1.10
CA LYS A 96 2.48 11.74 0.10
C LYS A 96 1.71 11.93 1.41
N GLN A 97 0.62 12.71 1.40
CA GLN A 97 -0.21 12.93 2.59
C GLN A 97 -0.78 11.65 3.20
N HIS A 98 -1.06 10.63 2.37
CA HIS A 98 -1.59 9.35 2.84
C HIS A 98 -0.59 8.57 3.71
N GLN A 99 0.71 8.79 3.52
CA GLN A 99 1.75 8.12 4.32
C GLN A 99 1.61 8.40 5.82
N ALA A 100 1.26 9.63 6.18
CA ALA A 100 1.07 10.01 7.58
C ALA A 100 -0.01 9.15 8.27
N SER A 101 -1.12 8.90 7.57
CA SER A 101 -2.19 8.04 8.07
C SER A 101 -1.74 6.58 8.21
N LEU A 102 -0.99 6.05 7.24
CA LEU A 102 -0.48 4.67 7.31
C LEU A 102 0.52 4.49 8.47
N TRP A 103 1.44 5.42 8.66
CA TRP A 103 2.38 5.39 9.79
C TRP A 103 1.63 5.48 11.14
N ALA A 104 0.65 6.39 11.27
CA ALA A 104 -0.19 6.49 12.45
C ALA A 104 -0.98 5.18 12.70
N GLY A 105 -1.40 4.50 11.64
CA GLY A 105 -2.05 3.20 11.70
C GLY A 105 -1.17 2.12 12.30
N LEU A 106 0.10 2.07 11.95
CA LEU A 106 1.07 1.13 12.53
C LEU A 106 1.35 1.46 14.00
N GLN A 107 1.55 2.74 14.34
CA GLN A 107 1.79 3.20 15.71
C GLN A 107 0.63 2.90 16.66
N SER A 108 -0.61 3.10 16.19
CA SER A 108 -1.82 2.85 16.99
C SER A 108 -2.26 1.39 17.02
N GLY A 109 -1.65 0.52 16.21
CA GLY A 109 -2.05 -0.86 16.04
C GLY A 109 -3.36 -1.06 15.25
N SER A 110 -3.91 0.00 14.63
CA SER A 110 -5.06 -0.12 13.73
C SER A 110 -4.68 -0.79 12.40
N LEU A 111 -3.42 -0.68 11.97
CA LEU A 111 -2.80 -1.52 10.96
C LEU A 111 -1.86 -2.51 11.66
N SER A 112 -1.89 -3.77 11.23
CA SER A 112 -1.37 -4.89 12.02
C SER A 112 0.08 -5.23 11.71
N CYS A 113 0.48 -5.18 10.44
CA CYS A 113 1.83 -5.55 9.99
C CYS A 113 2.20 -4.81 8.71
N VAL A 114 3.44 -4.99 8.25
CA VAL A 114 3.96 -4.42 7.00
C VAL A 114 4.36 -5.55 6.05
N ALA A 115 3.84 -5.52 4.83
CA ALA A 115 4.15 -6.50 3.79
C ALA A 115 4.93 -5.89 2.62
N THR A 116 5.13 -6.68 1.56
CA THR A 116 5.81 -6.26 0.33
C THR A 116 4.98 -6.40 -0.93
N ASP A 117 4.04 -7.35 -0.93
CA ASP A 117 3.36 -7.78 -2.16
C ASP A 117 4.35 -7.96 -3.33
N HIS A 118 5.43 -8.70 -3.06
CA HIS A 118 6.56 -8.85 -3.98
C HIS A 118 6.14 -9.53 -5.27
N CYS A 119 6.14 -8.76 -6.36
CA CYS A 119 5.85 -9.24 -7.70
C CYS A 119 6.73 -8.48 -8.70
N ALA A 120 7.97 -8.92 -8.83
CA ALA A 120 8.98 -8.24 -9.64
C ALA A 120 8.85 -8.57 -11.13
N PHE A 121 9.03 -7.54 -11.96
CA PHE A 121 9.08 -7.64 -13.41
C PHE A 121 10.37 -6.99 -13.92
N THR A 122 10.94 -7.54 -15.01
CA THR A 122 12.05 -6.89 -15.69
C THR A 122 11.59 -5.63 -16.42
N THR A 123 12.52 -4.75 -16.76
CA THR A 123 12.21 -3.54 -17.53
C THR A 123 11.60 -3.88 -18.89
N GLU A 124 12.08 -4.93 -19.55
CA GLU A 124 11.55 -5.42 -20.84
C GLU A 124 10.07 -5.84 -20.70
N GLN A 125 9.72 -6.51 -19.62
CA GLN A 125 8.32 -6.88 -19.33
C GLN A 125 7.46 -5.65 -19.10
N LYS A 126 7.94 -4.66 -18.33
CA LYS A 126 7.22 -3.40 -18.10
C LYS A 126 6.96 -2.66 -19.43
N ARG A 127 7.87 -2.72 -20.40
CA ARG A 127 7.75 -2.09 -21.73
C ARG A 127 6.62 -2.64 -22.59
N PHE A 128 5.97 -3.75 -22.23
CA PHE A 128 4.72 -4.17 -22.87
C PHE A 128 3.62 -3.12 -22.78
N GLY A 129 3.73 -2.22 -21.81
CA GLY A 129 2.81 -1.11 -21.62
C GLY A 129 3.22 0.22 -22.28
N LEU A 130 4.25 0.25 -23.13
CA LEU A 130 4.60 1.47 -23.89
C LEU A 130 3.39 1.98 -24.67
N GLY A 131 3.03 3.25 -24.44
CA GLY A 131 1.87 3.89 -25.05
C GLY A 131 0.50 3.44 -24.50
N ASN A 132 0.48 2.55 -23.53
CA ASN A 132 -0.78 2.13 -22.87
C ASN A 132 -0.51 1.62 -21.46
N PHE A 133 -0.67 2.48 -20.44
CA PHE A 133 -0.41 2.14 -19.06
C PHE A 133 -1.20 0.90 -18.57
N ALA A 134 -2.38 0.62 -19.14
CA ALA A 134 -3.19 -0.53 -18.74
C ALA A 134 -2.53 -1.89 -19.09
N LYS A 135 -1.50 -1.88 -19.94
CA LYS A 135 -0.72 -3.07 -20.31
C LYS A 135 0.61 -3.17 -19.56
N ILE A 136 0.96 -2.20 -18.73
CA ILE A 136 2.15 -2.31 -17.87
C ILE A 136 1.88 -3.40 -16.82
N PRO A 137 2.69 -4.47 -16.76
CA PRO A 137 2.54 -5.46 -15.70
C PRO A 137 2.63 -4.83 -14.32
N ASN A 138 1.63 -5.09 -13.47
CA ASN A 138 1.51 -4.51 -12.14
C ASN A 138 2.30 -5.31 -11.12
N GLY A 139 3.24 -4.66 -10.44
CA GLY A 139 4.03 -5.26 -9.36
C GLY A 139 5.41 -4.64 -9.24
N THR A 140 5.93 -4.66 -8.02
CA THR A 140 7.27 -4.16 -7.66
C THR A 140 7.99 -5.18 -6.79
N GLY A 141 9.32 -5.10 -6.74
CA GLY A 141 10.13 -5.80 -5.74
C GLY A 141 9.92 -5.17 -4.35
N GLY A 142 10.36 -5.88 -3.30
CA GLY A 142 10.28 -5.35 -1.93
C GLY A 142 10.80 -6.31 -0.86
N LEU A 143 11.06 -7.58 -1.19
CA LEU A 143 11.51 -8.58 -0.19
C LEU A 143 12.82 -8.16 0.49
N GLU A 144 13.79 -7.74 -0.30
CA GLU A 144 15.10 -7.30 0.20
C GLU A 144 14.98 -5.99 0.97
N ASP A 145 14.11 -5.08 0.50
CA ASP A 145 14.04 -3.71 1.00
C ASP A 145 13.19 -3.55 2.26
N ARG A 146 12.21 -4.44 2.52
CA ARG A 146 11.22 -4.27 3.58
C ARG A 146 11.85 -4.00 4.93
N MET A 147 12.76 -4.84 5.38
CA MET A 147 13.33 -4.73 6.72
C MET A 147 14.25 -3.50 6.88
N PRO A 148 15.24 -3.26 5.99
CA PRO A 148 16.11 -2.09 6.11
C PRO A 148 15.36 -0.77 5.91
N MET A 149 14.39 -0.70 4.99
CA MET A 149 13.59 0.50 4.77
C MET A 149 12.67 0.79 5.96
N LEU A 150 11.99 -0.24 6.50
CA LEU A 150 11.14 -0.07 7.68
C LEU A 150 11.95 0.32 8.92
N TRP A 151 13.15 -0.23 9.08
CA TRP A 151 14.06 0.18 10.16
C TRP A 151 14.48 1.63 10.00
N THR A 152 14.92 2.02 8.81
CA THR A 152 15.43 3.37 8.54
C THR A 152 14.33 4.43 8.70
N HIS A 153 13.17 4.21 8.09
CA HIS A 153 12.08 5.19 8.06
C HIS A 153 11.10 5.07 9.24
N GLY A 154 11.10 3.94 9.93
CA GLY A 154 10.30 3.71 11.14
C GLY A 154 11.11 3.99 12.41
N VAL A 155 12.07 3.10 12.73
CA VAL A 155 12.85 3.19 13.98
C VAL A 155 13.84 4.34 13.93
N GLY A 156 14.59 4.49 12.84
CA GLY A 156 15.58 5.55 12.68
C GLY A 156 15.02 6.97 12.75
N THR A 157 13.75 7.15 12.45
CA THR A 157 13.05 8.45 12.55
C THR A 157 12.20 8.59 13.82
N GLY A 158 12.17 7.58 14.68
CA GLY A 158 11.37 7.58 15.91
C GLY A 158 9.86 7.40 15.70
N ARG A 159 9.43 6.99 14.50
CA ARG A 159 8.01 6.65 14.25
C ARG A 159 7.60 5.32 14.89
N LEU A 160 8.53 4.38 14.98
CA LEU A 160 8.34 3.10 15.64
C LEU A 160 9.45 2.88 16.65
N THR A 161 9.13 2.27 17.78
CA THR A 161 10.11 1.68 18.66
C THR A 161 10.65 0.36 18.07
N PRO A 162 11.80 -0.15 18.51
CA PRO A 162 12.27 -1.49 18.12
C PRO A 162 11.25 -2.60 18.43
N ASN A 163 10.48 -2.48 19.51
CA ASN A 163 9.45 -3.46 19.88
C ASN A 163 8.27 -3.43 18.88
N GLU A 164 7.81 -2.24 18.50
CA GLU A 164 6.77 -2.09 17.48
C GLU A 164 7.25 -2.58 16.10
N PHE A 165 8.52 -2.34 15.76
CA PHE A 165 9.12 -2.91 14.55
C PHE A 165 9.02 -4.44 14.54
N VAL A 166 9.37 -5.10 15.65
CA VAL A 166 9.23 -6.57 15.76
C VAL A 166 7.76 -6.97 15.71
N ALA A 167 6.88 -6.21 16.35
CA ALA A 167 5.46 -6.50 16.33
C ALA A 167 4.90 -6.50 14.90
N VAL A 168 5.14 -5.43 14.12
CA VAL A 168 4.57 -5.29 12.76
C VAL A 168 5.27 -6.15 11.70
N THR A 169 6.42 -6.74 12.01
CA THR A 169 7.15 -7.62 11.07
C THR A 169 7.07 -9.10 11.40
N SER A 170 6.67 -9.46 12.61
CA SER A 170 6.70 -10.84 13.11
C SER A 170 5.53 -11.15 14.04
N THR A 171 5.49 -10.58 15.24
CA THR A 171 4.58 -11.02 16.32
C THR A 171 3.10 -10.88 15.98
N ASN A 172 2.71 -9.79 15.30
CA ASN A 172 1.31 -9.55 14.94
C ASN A 172 0.81 -10.46 13.81
N ILE A 173 1.71 -11.14 13.11
CA ILE A 173 1.37 -12.04 12.00
C ILE A 173 1.19 -13.47 12.51
N ALA A 174 1.86 -13.83 13.60
CA ALA A 174 1.82 -15.15 14.22
C ALA A 174 0.53 -15.38 15.00
#